data_32fb9f94d4f53953f20b4dcad9e725c6
#
_entry.id   32fb9f94d4f53953f20b4dcad9e725c6
#
_cell.length_a   1.000
_cell.length_b   1.000
_cell.length_c   1.000
_cell.angle_alpha   90.00
_cell.angle_beta   90.00
_cell.angle_gamma   90.00
#
_symmetry.space_group_name_H-M   'P 1'
#
loop_
_entity.id
_entity.type
_entity.pdbx_description
1 polymer ?
#
loop_
_entity_poly.entity_id
_entity_poly.type
_entity_poly.pdbx_seq_one_letter_code
_entity_poly.pdbx_strand_id
1 'polypeptide(L)'
;AQAEYDLAKDNAVSTDTLYRIGMQRLKIAAISRADLLTLKLDVVNARNTLQNAASALKRAMFSLASFLNMEKNTDIRVSLPGRPRALTIPVDEALLAAQANNPEFLGLRQEVLEAEQTVDKTKKESRFNASINASVGFNQVAEKFGEAYRHPMQQEMVSVSVSIPLVDWGVRKGKYNMARNNLNVVKTSARQSEISIEEEVIMTVSDFNVQQALVASAEEALDLAILAYNETRQRFIIGKADIN
;
A
#
# COMPACT_ATOMS: atom_id res chain seq x y z
N ALA A 1 19.40 -3.21 1.47
CA ALA A 1 20.66 -2.88 0.78
C ALA A 1 21.72 -2.32 1.73
N GLN A 2 21.44 -1.25 2.53
CA GLN A 2 22.46 -0.69 3.47
C GLN A 2 22.88 -1.73 4.51
N ALA A 3 21.92 -2.35 5.21
CA ALA A 3 22.19 -3.38 6.21
C ALA A 3 22.88 -4.62 5.61
N GLU A 4 22.52 -5.02 4.42
CA GLU A 4 23.15 -6.13 3.70
C GLU A 4 24.61 -5.82 3.33
N TYR A 5 24.89 -4.58 2.94
CA TYR A 5 26.26 -4.14 2.66
C TYR A 5 27.10 -4.15 3.95
N ASP A 6 26.58 -3.61 5.06
CA ASP A 6 27.28 -3.57 6.34
C ASP A 6 27.54 -5.00 6.84
N LEU A 7 26.55 -5.90 6.76
CA LEU A 7 26.71 -7.32 7.10
C LEU A 7 27.75 -8.02 6.21
N ALA A 8 27.69 -7.80 4.89
CA ALA A 8 28.68 -8.41 3.96
C ALA A 8 30.08 -7.90 4.22
N LYS A 9 30.24 -6.64 4.61
CA LYS A 9 31.51 -6.04 4.98
C LYS A 9 32.09 -6.69 6.25
N ASP A 10 31.26 -6.85 7.28
CA ASP A 10 31.66 -7.48 8.55
C ASP A 10 32.01 -8.96 8.34
N ASN A 11 31.23 -9.66 7.51
CA ASN A 11 31.52 -11.05 7.15
C ASN A 11 32.85 -11.17 6.38
N ALA A 12 33.15 -10.27 5.44
CA ALA A 12 34.40 -10.28 4.69
C ALA A 12 35.61 -10.03 5.63
N VAL A 13 35.48 -9.16 6.62
CA VAL A 13 36.53 -8.91 7.63
C VAL A 13 36.69 -10.13 8.55
N SER A 14 35.60 -10.76 8.95
CA SER A 14 35.61 -11.94 9.82
C SER A 14 36.27 -13.13 9.14
N THR A 15 35.88 -13.46 7.91
CA THR A 15 36.45 -14.57 7.14
C THR A 15 37.94 -14.36 6.81
N ASP A 16 38.35 -13.13 6.48
CA ASP A 16 39.78 -12.81 6.27
C ASP A 16 40.58 -13.03 7.57
N THR A 17 40.02 -12.67 8.71
CA THR A 17 40.62 -12.90 10.03
C THR A 17 40.77 -14.39 10.32
N LEU A 18 39.69 -15.18 10.08
CA LEU A 18 39.71 -16.63 10.27
C LEU A 18 40.75 -17.31 9.36
N TYR A 19 40.85 -16.89 8.11
CA TYR A 19 41.88 -17.39 7.18
C TYR A 19 43.31 -17.08 7.70
N ARG A 20 43.55 -15.86 8.18
CA ARG A 20 44.87 -15.50 8.75
C ARG A 20 45.20 -16.33 9.99
N ILE A 21 44.23 -16.59 10.86
CA ILE A 21 44.41 -17.49 12.02
C ILE A 21 44.67 -18.92 11.49
N GLY A 22 43.94 -19.38 10.50
CA GLY A 22 44.12 -20.69 9.84
C GLY A 22 45.56 -20.87 9.28
N MET A 23 46.10 -19.85 8.63
CA MET A 23 47.51 -19.86 8.19
C MET A 23 48.51 -20.05 9.29
N GLN A 24 48.30 -19.45 10.47
CA GLN A 24 49.14 -19.62 11.64
C GLN A 24 49.02 -21.05 12.23
N ARG A 25 47.78 -21.56 12.28
CA ARG A 25 47.48 -22.90 12.79
C ARG A 25 48.03 -24.01 11.88
N LEU A 26 48.06 -23.81 10.58
CA LEU A 26 48.69 -24.75 9.65
C LEU A 26 50.18 -24.89 9.92
N LYS A 27 50.89 -23.79 10.28
CA LYS A 27 52.35 -23.84 10.59
C LYS A 27 52.67 -24.71 11.79
N ILE A 28 51.75 -24.87 12.70
CA ILE A 28 51.89 -25.72 13.90
C ILE A 28 51.14 -27.06 13.77
N ALA A 29 50.75 -27.42 12.55
CA ALA A 29 50.01 -28.63 12.20
C ALA A 29 48.67 -28.80 12.94
N ALA A 30 48.05 -27.69 13.38
CA ALA A 30 46.80 -27.70 14.15
C ALA A 30 45.56 -27.71 13.28
N ILE A 31 45.68 -27.52 11.93
CA ILE A 31 44.63 -27.71 10.93
C ILE A 31 45.24 -28.36 9.70
N SER A 32 44.40 -28.98 8.87
CA SER A 32 44.80 -29.58 7.60
C SER A 32 44.96 -28.53 6.49
N ARG A 33 45.68 -28.92 5.42
CA ARG A 33 45.78 -28.07 4.23
C ARG A 33 44.44 -27.91 3.49
N ALA A 34 43.55 -28.91 3.58
CA ALA A 34 42.21 -28.88 3.04
C ALA A 34 41.37 -27.80 3.74
N ASP A 35 41.43 -27.78 5.09
CA ASP A 35 40.70 -26.78 5.89
C ASP A 35 41.15 -25.36 5.55
N LEU A 36 42.47 -25.15 5.37
CA LEU A 36 42.98 -23.84 4.97
C LEU A 36 42.48 -23.41 3.58
N LEU A 37 42.32 -24.36 2.64
CA LEU A 37 41.77 -24.08 1.32
C LEU A 37 40.29 -23.73 1.38
N THR A 38 39.54 -24.38 2.27
CA THR A 38 38.14 -24.02 2.56
C THR A 38 38.03 -22.59 3.08
N LEU A 39 38.81 -22.23 4.11
CA LEU A 39 38.86 -20.84 4.62
C LEU A 39 39.24 -19.83 3.55
N LYS A 40 40.15 -20.21 2.62
CA LYS A 40 40.49 -19.32 1.51
C LYS A 40 39.34 -19.15 0.53
N LEU A 41 38.59 -20.22 0.27
CA LEU A 41 37.39 -20.16 -0.57
C LEU A 41 36.32 -19.25 0.07
N ASP A 42 36.13 -19.35 1.38
CA ASP A 42 35.21 -18.51 2.12
C ASP A 42 35.56 -17.03 2.02
N VAL A 43 36.86 -16.68 2.09
CA VAL A 43 37.31 -15.29 1.85
C VAL A 43 36.97 -14.82 0.44
N VAL A 44 37.14 -15.65 -0.58
CA VAL A 44 36.80 -15.29 -1.97
C VAL A 44 35.30 -15.07 -2.11
N ASN A 45 34.51 -15.99 -1.57
CA ASN A 45 33.04 -15.90 -1.59
C ASN A 45 32.55 -14.66 -0.83
N ALA A 46 33.07 -14.38 0.36
CA ALA A 46 32.72 -13.21 1.13
C ALA A 46 33.05 -11.89 0.42
N ARG A 47 34.19 -11.83 -0.27
CA ARG A 47 34.55 -10.66 -1.10
C ARG A 47 33.61 -10.47 -2.27
N ASN A 48 33.22 -11.54 -2.96
CA ASN A 48 32.24 -11.49 -4.05
C ASN A 48 30.87 -11.00 -3.53
N THR A 49 30.43 -11.51 -2.37
CA THR A 49 29.19 -11.08 -1.73
C THR A 49 29.24 -9.58 -1.37
N LEU A 50 30.35 -9.11 -0.82
CA LEU A 50 30.55 -7.70 -0.51
C LEU A 50 30.49 -6.82 -1.77
N GLN A 51 31.09 -7.25 -2.87
CA GLN A 51 31.06 -6.49 -4.12
C GLN A 51 29.64 -6.43 -4.70
N ASN A 52 28.89 -7.54 -4.63
CA ASN A 52 27.49 -7.57 -5.05
C ASN A 52 26.61 -6.69 -4.17
N ALA A 53 26.80 -6.73 -2.85
CA ALA A 53 26.08 -5.89 -1.90
C ALA A 53 26.39 -4.40 -2.11
N ALA A 54 27.66 -4.04 -2.36
CA ALA A 54 28.06 -2.67 -2.70
C ALA A 54 27.36 -2.17 -3.97
N SER A 55 27.29 -3.02 -5.00
CA SER A 55 26.59 -2.69 -6.24
C SER A 55 25.08 -2.55 -6.04
N ALA A 56 24.48 -3.40 -5.22
CA ALA A 56 23.06 -3.32 -4.86
C ALA A 56 22.74 -2.04 -4.06
N LEU A 57 23.60 -1.69 -3.12
CA LEU A 57 23.48 -0.44 -2.34
C LEU A 57 23.53 0.78 -3.25
N LYS A 58 24.51 0.82 -4.17
CA LYS A 58 24.63 1.93 -5.13
C LYS A 58 23.39 2.07 -6.02
N ARG A 59 22.82 0.96 -6.50
CA ARG A 59 21.56 0.98 -7.26
C ARG A 59 20.39 1.48 -6.42
N ALA A 60 20.27 1.03 -5.18
CA ALA A 60 19.21 1.45 -4.27
C ALA A 60 19.30 2.95 -3.93
N MET A 61 20.50 3.45 -3.67
CA MET A 61 20.75 4.89 -3.45
C MET A 61 20.37 5.73 -4.67
N PHE A 62 20.76 5.27 -5.88
CA PHE A 62 20.40 5.93 -7.13
C PHE A 62 18.89 5.96 -7.34
N SER A 63 18.19 4.86 -7.09
CA SER A 63 16.74 4.77 -7.19
C SER A 63 16.05 5.73 -6.21
N LEU A 64 16.54 5.78 -4.97
CA LEU A 64 16.00 6.68 -3.94
C LEU A 64 16.25 8.16 -4.29
N ALA A 65 17.47 8.50 -4.75
CA ALA A 65 17.79 9.86 -5.21
C ALA A 65 16.88 10.30 -6.36
N SER A 66 16.66 9.41 -7.32
CA SER A 66 15.74 9.65 -8.45
C SER A 66 14.29 9.84 -7.99
N PHE A 67 13.81 9.02 -7.06
CA PHE A 67 12.47 9.15 -6.49
C PHE A 67 12.26 10.47 -5.73
N LEU A 68 13.30 10.90 -5.00
CA LEU A 68 13.29 12.17 -4.26
C LEU A 68 13.63 13.39 -5.12
N ASN A 69 13.82 13.20 -6.43
CA ASN A 69 14.23 14.25 -7.38
C ASN A 69 15.53 14.97 -6.97
N MET A 70 16.46 14.22 -6.38
CA MET A 70 17.80 14.69 -6.00
C MET A 70 18.81 14.43 -7.12
N GLU A 71 19.99 15.05 -7.05
CA GLU A 71 21.07 14.75 -7.98
C GLU A 71 21.51 13.27 -7.88
N LYS A 72 21.79 12.66 -9.04
CA LYS A 72 22.06 11.21 -9.16
C LYS A 72 23.25 10.71 -8.34
N ASN A 73 24.18 11.58 -7.98
CA ASN A 73 25.39 11.26 -7.20
C ASN A 73 25.30 11.73 -5.74
N THR A 74 24.12 12.07 -5.26
CA THR A 74 23.93 12.46 -3.85
C THR A 74 24.23 11.24 -2.95
N ASP A 75 25.13 11.41 -2.01
CA ASP A 75 25.40 10.38 -0.99
C ASP A 75 24.27 10.38 0.05
N ILE A 76 23.44 9.33 -0.01
CA ILE A 76 22.29 9.17 0.87
C ILE A 76 22.64 8.12 1.90
N ARG A 77 22.68 8.49 3.16
CA ARG A 77 22.84 7.55 4.26
C ARG A 77 21.50 7.35 4.96
N VAL A 78 21.03 6.10 4.98
CA VAL A 78 19.80 5.72 5.65
C VAL A 78 20.15 5.19 7.04
N SER A 79 19.51 5.72 8.07
CA SER A 79 19.56 5.17 9.42
C SER A 79 18.36 4.27 9.66
N LEU A 80 18.57 3.12 10.28
CA LEU A 80 17.47 2.28 10.73
C LEU A 80 16.68 3.04 11.82
N PRO A 81 15.34 3.00 11.78
CA PRO A 81 14.55 3.51 12.89
C PRO A 81 14.90 2.74 14.17
N GLY A 82 14.80 3.41 15.32
CA GLY A 82 14.98 2.75 16.60
C GLY A 82 13.99 1.59 16.77
N ARG A 83 14.21 0.77 17.77
CA ARG A 83 13.32 -0.37 18.08
C ARG A 83 11.87 0.11 18.17
N PRO A 84 10.94 -0.49 17.42
CA PRO A 84 9.54 -0.15 17.55
C PRO A 84 9.05 -0.50 18.95
N ARG A 85 8.17 0.33 19.51
CA ARG A 85 7.51 -0.04 20.78
C ARG A 85 6.63 -1.25 20.49
N ALA A 86 6.66 -2.23 21.39
CA ALA A 86 5.69 -3.31 21.36
C ALA A 86 4.29 -2.71 21.47
N LEU A 87 3.47 -2.92 20.46
CA LEU A 87 2.10 -2.45 20.38
C LEU A 87 1.20 -3.64 20.06
N THR A 88 0.23 -3.89 20.91
CA THR A 88 -0.83 -4.86 20.62
C THR A 88 -2.11 -4.09 20.34
N ILE A 89 -2.71 -4.33 19.20
CA ILE A 89 -3.94 -3.66 18.77
C ILE A 89 -5.11 -4.59 19.07
N PRO A 90 -6.10 -4.20 19.90
CA PRO A 90 -7.33 -4.94 20.07
C PRO A 90 -8.16 -4.89 18.79
N VAL A 91 -8.65 -6.05 18.33
CA VAL A 91 -9.43 -6.16 17.10
C VAL A 91 -10.71 -5.30 17.17
N ASP A 92 -11.38 -5.31 18.33
CA ASP A 92 -12.65 -4.57 18.52
C ASP A 92 -12.46 -3.05 18.38
N GLU A 93 -11.37 -2.50 18.92
CA GLU A 93 -11.04 -1.08 18.77
C GLU A 93 -10.72 -0.72 17.31
N ALA A 94 -9.98 -1.59 16.61
CA ALA A 94 -9.66 -1.40 15.22
C ALA A 94 -10.92 -1.43 14.33
N LEU A 95 -11.84 -2.35 14.59
CA LEU A 95 -13.12 -2.42 13.87
C LEU A 95 -13.96 -1.17 14.09
N LEU A 96 -14.09 -0.69 15.32
CA LEU A 96 -14.83 0.56 15.62
C LEU A 96 -14.19 1.77 14.92
N ALA A 97 -12.87 1.85 14.95
CA ALA A 97 -12.14 2.92 14.27
C ALA A 97 -12.31 2.85 12.75
N ALA A 98 -12.27 1.64 12.16
CA ALA A 98 -12.49 1.44 10.74
C ALA A 98 -13.91 1.82 10.31
N GLN A 99 -14.94 1.38 11.04
CA GLN A 99 -16.33 1.73 10.75
C GLN A 99 -16.60 3.25 10.81
N ALA A 100 -15.85 3.98 11.64
CA ALA A 100 -16.01 5.42 11.79
C ALA A 100 -15.22 6.22 10.74
N ASN A 101 -14.06 5.76 10.30
CA ASN A 101 -13.10 6.56 9.57
C ASN A 101 -12.68 5.98 8.20
N ASN A 102 -12.95 4.72 7.92
CA ASN A 102 -12.56 4.12 6.63
C ASN A 102 -13.47 4.69 5.52
N PRO A 103 -12.87 5.28 4.45
CA PRO A 103 -13.63 5.83 3.32
C PRO A 103 -14.53 4.81 2.62
N GLU A 104 -14.16 3.53 2.62
CA GLU A 104 -14.97 2.49 1.98
C GLU A 104 -16.30 2.27 2.71
N PHE A 105 -16.31 2.22 4.05
CA PHE A 105 -17.57 2.18 4.82
C PHE A 105 -18.46 3.40 4.57
N LEU A 106 -17.84 4.58 4.46
CA LEU A 106 -18.58 5.81 4.16
C LEU A 106 -19.14 5.78 2.74
N GLY A 107 -18.36 5.25 1.77
CA GLY A 107 -18.80 5.07 0.39
C GLY A 107 -20.01 4.13 0.28
N LEU A 108 -20.00 2.98 0.96
CA LEU A 108 -21.12 2.05 0.96
C LEU A 108 -22.39 2.70 1.55
N ARG A 109 -22.25 3.49 2.61
CA ARG A 109 -23.37 4.24 3.17
C ARG A 109 -23.92 5.28 2.18
N GLN A 110 -23.04 5.96 1.46
CA GLN A 110 -23.44 6.91 0.42
C GLN A 110 -24.22 6.21 -0.69
N GLU A 111 -23.75 5.07 -1.21
CA GLU A 111 -24.44 4.30 -2.25
C GLU A 111 -25.87 3.90 -1.84
N VAL A 112 -26.04 3.46 -0.59
CA VAL A 112 -27.36 3.12 -0.05
C VAL A 112 -28.27 4.36 0.00
N LEU A 113 -27.75 5.50 0.45
CA LEU A 113 -28.52 6.76 0.50
C LEU A 113 -28.91 7.25 -0.89
N GLU A 114 -28.04 7.14 -1.89
CA GLU A 114 -28.34 7.49 -3.27
C GLU A 114 -29.43 6.58 -3.88
N ALA A 115 -29.39 5.28 -3.58
CA ALA A 115 -30.43 4.36 -3.99
C ALA A 115 -31.78 4.67 -3.29
N GLU A 116 -31.79 5.04 -2.00
CA GLU A 116 -32.98 5.49 -1.26
C GLU A 116 -33.54 6.79 -1.84
N GLN A 117 -32.67 7.75 -2.17
CA GLN A 117 -33.07 8.99 -2.85
C GLN A 117 -33.71 8.70 -4.22
N THR A 118 -33.17 7.74 -4.97
CA THR A 118 -33.71 7.33 -6.26
C THR A 118 -35.12 6.76 -6.14
N VAL A 119 -35.39 5.94 -5.11
CA VAL A 119 -36.74 5.43 -4.82
C VAL A 119 -37.72 6.58 -4.48
N ASP A 120 -37.30 7.50 -3.61
CA ASP A 120 -38.13 8.66 -3.22
C ASP A 120 -38.41 9.59 -4.41
N LYS A 121 -37.39 9.90 -5.20
CA LYS A 121 -37.50 10.66 -6.43
C LYS A 121 -38.49 10.01 -7.40
N THR A 122 -38.33 8.71 -7.70
CA THR A 122 -39.21 7.98 -8.59
C THR A 122 -40.68 7.97 -8.10
N LYS A 123 -40.88 7.84 -6.78
CA LYS A 123 -42.21 7.93 -6.16
C LYS A 123 -42.83 9.31 -6.32
N LYS A 124 -42.06 10.38 -6.14
CA LYS A 124 -42.55 11.77 -6.25
C LYS A 124 -42.85 12.12 -7.71
N GLU A 125 -41.94 11.82 -8.64
CA GLU A 125 -42.10 12.06 -10.07
C GLU A 125 -43.25 11.25 -10.69
N SER A 126 -43.64 10.14 -10.04
CA SER A 126 -44.82 9.36 -10.48
C SER A 126 -46.15 10.09 -10.31
N ARG A 127 -46.24 11.18 -9.55
CA ARG A 127 -47.47 11.92 -9.30
C ARG A 127 -47.68 13.04 -10.29
N PHE A 128 -46.74 13.96 -10.40
CA PHE A 128 -46.71 15.06 -11.35
C PHE A 128 -45.27 15.51 -11.57
N ASN A 129 -45.04 16.14 -12.70
CA ASN A 129 -43.75 16.77 -13.00
C ASN A 129 -43.99 18.24 -13.32
N ALA A 130 -43.28 19.14 -12.68
CA ALA A 130 -43.27 20.57 -12.97
C ALA A 130 -41.87 21.00 -13.38
N SER A 131 -41.75 21.71 -14.48
CA SER A 131 -40.50 22.25 -14.96
C SER A 131 -40.62 23.73 -15.27
N ILE A 132 -39.55 24.48 -14.91
CA ILE A 132 -39.38 25.87 -15.26
C ILE A 132 -38.15 25.97 -16.16
N ASN A 133 -38.35 26.50 -17.35
CA ASN A 133 -37.26 26.72 -18.29
C ASN A 133 -37.14 28.22 -18.55
N ALA A 134 -35.96 28.76 -18.36
CA ALA A 134 -35.61 30.13 -18.74
C ALA A 134 -34.55 30.10 -19.84
N SER A 135 -34.73 30.81 -20.87
CA SER A 135 -33.76 30.93 -21.96
C SER A 135 -33.60 32.38 -22.38
N VAL A 136 -32.35 32.75 -22.63
CA VAL A 136 -31.98 34.03 -23.20
C VAL A 136 -31.29 33.73 -24.53
N GLY A 137 -31.73 34.36 -25.55
CA GLY A 137 -31.17 34.18 -26.88
C GLY A 137 -31.13 35.49 -27.66
N PHE A 138 -30.45 35.48 -28.76
CA PHE A 138 -30.46 36.59 -29.72
C PHE A 138 -31.04 36.07 -31.02
N ASN A 139 -31.99 36.79 -31.52
CA ASN A 139 -32.68 36.44 -32.78
C ASN A 139 -32.70 37.67 -33.72
N GLN A 140 -32.47 37.46 -35.01
CA GLN A 140 -32.59 38.48 -36.01
C GLN A 140 -33.00 37.85 -37.35
N VAL A 141 -33.92 38.51 -38.04
CA VAL A 141 -34.27 38.21 -39.41
C VAL A 141 -33.82 39.39 -40.27
N ALA A 142 -33.09 39.10 -41.33
CA ALA A 142 -32.62 40.14 -42.27
C ALA A 142 -32.67 39.59 -43.70
N GLU A 143 -32.92 40.46 -44.67
CA GLU A 143 -32.94 40.09 -46.09
C GLU A 143 -31.53 39.88 -46.67
N LYS A 144 -30.50 40.45 -46.04
CA LYS A 144 -29.10 40.35 -46.47
C LYS A 144 -28.25 39.77 -45.34
N PHE A 145 -27.33 38.85 -45.69
CA PHE A 145 -26.47 38.15 -44.75
C PHE A 145 -25.66 39.09 -43.82
N GLY A 146 -25.16 40.21 -44.35
CA GLY A 146 -24.37 41.17 -43.53
C GLY A 146 -25.21 41.96 -42.51
N GLU A 147 -26.53 42.02 -42.68
CA GLU A 147 -27.44 42.71 -41.76
C GLU A 147 -27.92 41.80 -40.62
N ALA A 148 -27.83 40.50 -40.81
CA ALA A 148 -28.23 39.49 -39.82
C ALA A 148 -27.38 39.54 -38.52
N TYR A 149 -26.26 40.23 -38.55
CA TYR A 149 -25.34 40.28 -37.39
C TYR A 149 -25.17 41.70 -36.79
N ARG A 150 -25.85 42.70 -37.35
CA ARG A 150 -25.64 44.09 -36.95
C ARG A 150 -26.42 44.54 -35.70
N HIS A 151 -27.63 44.04 -35.55
CA HIS A 151 -28.52 44.47 -34.46
C HIS A 151 -29.35 43.26 -33.94
N PRO A 152 -28.74 42.25 -33.28
CA PRO A 152 -29.49 41.12 -32.78
C PRO A 152 -30.47 41.59 -31.70
N MET A 153 -31.75 41.17 -31.86
CA MET A 153 -32.75 41.42 -30.83
C MET A 153 -32.63 40.36 -29.72
N GLN A 154 -32.53 40.82 -28.49
CA GLN A 154 -32.54 39.98 -27.33
C GLN A 154 -33.95 39.36 -27.14
N GLN A 155 -33.98 38.04 -26.99
CA GLN A 155 -35.19 37.31 -26.71
C GLN A 155 -35.06 36.61 -25.39
N GLU A 156 -35.92 36.94 -24.44
CA GLU A 156 -36.03 36.29 -23.15
C GLU A 156 -37.34 35.48 -23.14
N MET A 157 -37.22 34.22 -22.74
CA MET A 157 -38.36 33.31 -22.63
C MET A 157 -38.30 32.60 -21.27
N VAL A 158 -39.41 32.67 -20.55
CA VAL A 158 -39.65 31.88 -19.35
C VAL A 158 -40.89 31.03 -19.58
N SER A 159 -40.74 29.72 -19.45
CA SER A 159 -41.85 28.80 -19.57
C SER A 159 -42.00 27.95 -18.33
N VAL A 160 -43.20 27.79 -17.84
CA VAL A 160 -43.57 26.91 -16.73
C VAL A 160 -44.48 25.83 -17.29
N SER A 161 -44.08 24.57 -17.13
CA SER A 161 -44.92 23.45 -17.59
C SER A 161 -45.17 22.49 -16.43
N VAL A 162 -46.42 22.04 -16.33
CA VAL A 162 -46.87 21.01 -15.38
C VAL A 162 -47.44 19.85 -16.16
N SER A 163 -46.89 18.65 -15.96
CA SER A 163 -47.32 17.42 -16.60
C SER A 163 -47.90 16.46 -15.54
N ILE A 164 -49.14 16.09 -15.72
CA ILE A 164 -49.85 15.12 -14.88
C ILE A 164 -50.21 13.93 -15.75
N PRO A 165 -49.55 12.79 -15.61
CA PRO A 165 -49.88 11.61 -16.39
C PRO A 165 -51.17 10.96 -15.89
N LEU A 166 -52.19 10.91 -16.74
CA LEU A 166 -53.50 10.34 -16.38
C LEU A 166 -53.54 8.81 -16.56
N VAL A 167 -52.92 8.30 -17.62
CA VAL A 167 -52.82 6.87 -17.93
C VAL A 167 -51.42 6.57 -18.45
N ASP A 168 -50.77 5.54 -17.92
CA ASP A 168 -49.40 5.15 -18.30
C ASP A 168 -49.22 3.64 -18.43
N TRP A 169 -50.30 2.87 -18.45
CA TRP A 169 -50.28 1.42 -18.63
C TRP A 169 -49.37 0.68 -17.65
N GLY A 170 -49.17 1.24 -16.46
CA GLY A 170 -48.34 0.64 -15.39
C GLY A 170 -46.83 0.97 -15.44
N VAL A 171 -46.37 1.83 -16.37
CA VAL A 171 -44.95 2.21 -16.50
C VAL A 171 -44.41 2.82 -15.20
N ARG A 172 -45.16 3.72 -14.53
CA ARG A 172 -44.75 4.33 -13.28
C ARG A 172 -44.59 3.31 -12.15
N LYS A 173 -45.55 2.37 -12.03
CA LYS A 173 -45.48 1.28 -11.05
C LYS A 173 -44.25 0.38 -11.33
N GLY A 174 -44.00 0.11 -12.61
CA GLY A 174 -42.82 -0.64 -13.05
C GLY A 174 -41.53 0.07 -12.65
N LYS A 175 -41.38 1.36 -12.95
CA LYS A 175 -40.20 2.17 -12.55
C LYS A 175 -40.01 2.22 -11.06
N TYR A 176 -41.06 2.40 -10.26
CA TYR A 176 -40.97 2.39 -8.80
C TYR A 176 -40.52 1.03 -8.28
N ASN A 177 -41.08 -0.06 -8.81
CA ASN A 177 -40.65 -1.42 -8.39
C ASN A 177 -39.20 -1.69 -8.78
N MET A 178 -38.74 -1.24 -9.96
CA MET A 178 -37.34 -1.32 -10.36
C MET A 178 -36.43 -0.55 -9.38
N ALA A 179 -36.76 0.68 -9.05
CA ALA A 179 -35.98 1.48 -8.11
C ALA A 179 -35.91 0.82 -6.73
N ARG A 180 -37.05 0.27 -6.25
CA ARG A 180 -37.11 -0.47 -4.98
C ARG A 180 -36.30 -1.75 -4.99
N ASN A 181 -36.36 -2.52 -6.09
CA ASN A 181 -35.56 -3.73 -6.23
C ASN A 181 -34.07 -3.41 -6.30
N ASN A 182 -33.70 -2.34 -7.04
CA ASN A 182 -32.31 -1.87 -7.07
C ASN A 182 -31.81 -1.46 -5.68
N LEU A 183 -32.62 -0.76 -4.90
CA LEU A 183 -32.27 -0.44 -3.50
C LEU A 183 -32.00 -1.71 -2.66
N ASN A 184 -32.80 -2.75 -2.83
CA ASN A 184 -32.57 -4.01 -2.12
C ASN A 184 -31.25 -4.67 -2.57
N VAL A 185 -30.92 -4.63 -3.87
CA VAL A 185 -29.64 -5.14 -4.40
C VAL A 185 -28.49 -4.34 -3.81
N VAL A 186 -28.55 -3.00 -3.84
CA VAL A 186 -27.49 -2.13 -3.28
C VAL A 186 -27.32 -2.39 -1.78
N LYS A 187 -28.39 -2.52 -1.01
CA LYS A 187 -28.31 -2.84 0.44
C LYS A 187 -27.64 -4.18 0.70
N THR A 188 -27.96 -5.19 -0.11
CA THR A 188 -27.35 -6.52 0.03
C THR A 188 -25.89 -6.51 -0.36
N SER A 189 -25.55 -5.83 -1.46
CA SER A 189 -24.16 -5.67 -1.91
C SER A 189 -23.32 -4.89 -0.89
N ALA A 190 -23.86 -3.78 -0.37
CA ALA A 190 -23.18 -2.98 0.65
C ALA A 190 -22.90 -3.82 1.91
N ARG A 191 -23.89 -4.60 2.38
CA ARG A 191 -23.69 -5.49 3.54
C ARG A 191 -22.62 -6.56 3.29
N GLN A 192 -22.57 -7.14 2.07
CA GLN A 192 -21.53 -8.10 1.72
C GLN A 192 -20.14 -7.46 1.71
N SER A 193 -20.04 -6.24 1.18
CA SER A 193 -18.80 -5.48 1.18
C SER A 193 -18.37 -5.06 2.59
N GLU A 194 -19.30 -4.67 3.45
CA GLU A 194 -19.02 -4.39 4.87
C GLU A 194 -18.38 -5.60 5.56
N ILE A 195 -18.93 -6.79 5.37
CA ILE A 195 -18.37 -8.03 5.93
C ILE A 195 -16.94 -8.26 5.42
N SER A 196 -16.71 -8.08 4.11
CA SER A 196 -15.37 -8.26 3.55
C SER A 196 -14.35 -7.27 4.10
N ILE A 197 -14.74 -6.01 4.30
CA ILE A 197 -13.87 -4.98 4.91
C ILE A 197 -13.59 -5.33 6.38
N GLU A 198 -14.61 -5.79 7.13
CA GLU A 198 -14.44 -6.24 8.52
C GLU A 198 -13.44 -7.41 8.61
N GLU A 199 -13.58 -8.41 7.72
CA GLU A 199 -12.62 -9.53 7.63
C GLU A 199 -11.21 -9.04 7.32
N GLU A 200 -11.03 -8.11 6.39
CA GLU A 200 -9.73 -7.54 6.06
C GLU A 200 -9.10 -6.80 7.24
N VAL A 201 -9.88 -6.02 7.98
CA VAL A 201 -9.41 -5.35 9.21
C VAL A 201 -8.96 -6.35 10.25
N ILE A 202 -9.75 -7.40 10.50
CA ILE A 202 -9.42 -8.47 11.46
C ILE A 202 -8.11 -9.15 11.07
N MET A 203 -7.96 -9.53 9.81
CA MET A 203 -6.75 -10.20 9.32
C MET A 203 -5.53 -9.28 9.41
N THR A 204 -5.66 -8.02 9.01
CA THR A 204 -4.57 -7.04 9.07
C THR A 204 -4.09 -6.80 10.52
N VAL A 205 -5.02 -6.68 11.46
CA VAL A 205 -4.68 -6.52 12.89
C VAL A 205 -4.04 -7.78 13.44
N SER A 206 -4.56 -8.95 13.06
CA SER A 206 -3.97 -10.24 13.47
C SER A 206 -2.55 -10.38 12.95
N ASP A 207 -2.32 -10.11 11.67
CA ASP A 207 -0.99 -10.16 11.04
C ASP A 207 -0.03 -9.17 11.70
N PHE A 208 -0.49 -7.94 12.00
CA PHE A 208 0.31 -6.95 12.72
C PHE A 208 0.74 -7.47 14.09
N ASN A 209 -0.17 -8.03 14.88
CA ASN A 209 0.13 -8.55 16.21
C ASN A 209 1.10 -9.76 16.15
N VAL A 210 0.94 -10.63 15.14
CA VAL A 210 1.88 -11.73 14.88
C VAL A 210 3.27 -11.19 14.52
N GLN A 211 3.35 -10.16 13.65
CA GLN A 211 4.62 -9.54 13.29
C GLN A 211 5.33 -8.92 14.50
N GLN A 212 4.60 -8.34 15.45
CA GLN A 212 5.17 -7.83 16.70
C GLN A 212 5.81 -8.96 17.53
N ALA A 213 5.15 -10.11 17.63
CA ALA A 213 5.70 -11.28 18.31
C ALA A 213 6.95 -11.85 17.60
N LEU A 214 6.93 -11.87 16.26
CA LEU A 214 8.07 -12.30 15.45
C LEU A 214 9.29 -11.39 15.61
N VAL A 215 9.09 -10.07 15.72
CA VAL A 215 10.17 -9.12 15.99
C VAL A 215 10.83 -9.43 17.33
N ALA A 216 10.05 -9.65 18.39
CA ALA A 216 10.58 -10.01 19.70
C ALA A 216 11.38 -11.32 19.67
N SER A 217 10.85 -12.35 19.00
CA SER A 217 11.54 -13.64 18.82
C SER A 217 12.83 -13.52 18.00
N ALA A 218 12.83 -12.66 16.97
CA ALA A 218 14.02 -12.41 16.16
C ALA A 218 15.12 -11.68 16.95
N GLU A 219 14.75 -10.76 17.84
CA GLU A 219 15.71 -10.11 18.74
C GLU A 219 16.37 -11.13 19.69
N GLU A 220 15.59 -11.99 20.33
CA GLU A 220 16.13 -13.06 21.18
C GLU A 220 17.04 -14.01 20.40
N ALA A 221 16.61 -14.43 19.20
CA ALA A 221 17.40 -15.27 18.32
C ALA A 221 18.73 -14.61 17.91
N LEU A 222 18.73 -13.32 17.65
CA LEU A 222 19.93 -12.55 17.32
C LEU A 222 20.92 -12.55 18.51
N ASP A 223 20.45 -12.28 19.72
CA ASP A 223 21.28 -12.27 20.92
C ASP A 223 21.92 -13.64 21.16
N LEU A 224 21.14 -14.72 21.03
CA LEU A 224 21.65 -16.10 21.14
C LEU A 224 22.66 -16.44 20.03
N ALA A 225 22.42 -16.02 18.80
CA ALA A 225 23.31 -16.23 17.67
C ALA A 225 24.66 -15.51 17.87
N ILE A 226 24.63 -14.28 18.40
CA ILE A 226 25.86 -13.52 18.73
C ILE A 226 26.65 -14.24 19.81
N LEU A 227 26.02 -14.74 20.88
CA LEU A 227 26.66 -15.51 21.89
C LEU A 227 27.28 -16.80 21.36
N ALA A 228 26.52 -17.57 20.57
CA ALA A 228 27.01 -18.80 19.95
C ALA A 228 28.20 -18.55 19.01
N TYR A 229 28.14 -17.49 18.21
CA TYR A 229 29.23 -17.09 17.32
C TYR A 229 30.50 -16.75 18.11
N ASN A 230 30.39 -15.96 19.21
CA ASN A 230 31.53 -15.56 20.02
C ASN A 230 32.18 -16.78 20.71
N GLU A 231 31.36 -17.68 21.25
CA GLU A 231 31.83 -18.93 21.84
C GLU A 231 32.55 -19.82 20.83
N THR A 232 31.96 -20.02 19.67
CA THR A 232 32.54 -20.84 18.58
C THR A 232 33.83 -20.22 18.07
N ARG A 233 33.87 -18.90 17.90
CA ARG A 233 35.07 -18.16 17.49
C ARG A 233 36.19 -18.30 18.53
N GLN A 234 35.89 -18.20 19.84
CA GLN A 234 36.89 -18.40 20.90
C GLN A 234 37.42 -19.84 20.90
N ARG A 235 36.53 -20.83 20.79
CA ARG A 235 36.91 -22.24 20.70
C ARG A 235 37.81 -22.51 19.45
N PHE A 236 37.52 -21.89 18.34
CA PHE A 236 38.35 -21.96 17.15
C PHE A 236 39.74 -21.34 17.43
N ILE A 237 39.82 -20.16 18.05
CA ILE A 237 41.10 -19.49 18.34
C ILE A 237 41.99 -20.36 19.22
N ILE A 238 41.46 -21.02 20.26
CA ILE A 238 42.21 -21.87 21.18
C ILE A 238 42.38 -23.32 20.69
N GLY A 239 41.91 -23.63 19.47
CA GLY A 239 42.13 -24.97 18.87
C GLY A 239 41.20 -26.07 19.36
N LYS A 240 40.09 -25.74 20.01
CA LYS A 240 39.11 -26.69 20.56
C LYS A 240 37.85 -26.87 19.65
N ALA A 241 37.78 -26.22 18.52
CA ALA A 241 36.69 -26.37 17.55
C ALA A 241 37.29 -26.52 16.14
N ASP A 242 36.66 -27.38 15.35
CA ASP A 242 36.91 -27.50 13.92
C ASP A 242 36.13 -26.45 13.13
N ILE A 243 36.41 -26.39 11.82
CA ILE A 243 35.89 -25.37 10.88
C ILE A 243 34.42 -25.65 10.48
N ASN A 244 33.79 -26.74 10.94
CA ASN A 244 32.41 -27.10 10.61
C ASN A 244 31.42 -26.51 11.61
#